data_b1044bb489438e664e13cc27b40a1c62
#
_entry.id   b1044bb489438e664e13cc27b40a1c62
#
_cell.length_a   1.000
_cell.length_b   1.000
_cell.length_c   1.000
_cell.angle_alpha   90.00
_cell.angle_beta   90.00
_cell.angle_gamma   90.00
#
_symmetry.space_group_name_H-M   'P 1'
#
loop_
_entity.id
_entity.type
_entity.pdbx_description
1 polymer ?
#
loop_
_entity_poly.entity_id
_entity_poly.type
_entity_poly.pdbx_seq_one_letter_code
_entity_poly.pdbx_strand_id
1 'polypeptide(L)'
;MTDKPDFDKLKKSGYISQGNPEFFVVRLRVPAGLLTSEQMIEIGRIAKKYGNGSLHITERQGIQIPYVRYTSLGKITEDLEAIGTPPGSCGPRVRNITSCPGMPECSHGNIGTYELAKKIDDLFFNVDLPTKLKVSVTGCPNSCAKPQVNDVGIMGVVKPRVELNKCTSCGICVRTCREGAIKPLNEKISFDFNRCVFCGDCIRVCPTDAIEGEKKGYTIFVGGNVGRHPRFADKIVTFGNEDAVFKIIDNCIRVFEDEAISGERLGHLIDRIGIGEFVKKIL
;
A
#
# COMPACT_ATOMS: atom_id res chain seq x y z
N MET A 1 31.48 -8.39 30.24
CA MET A 1 30.08 -8.86 30.24
C MET A 1 29.49 -8.46 28.90
N THR A 2 29.37 -9.38 27.95
CA THR A 2 28.72 -9.11 26.67
C THR A 2 27.21 -9.09 26.93
N ASP A 3 26.61 -7.91 26.95
CA ASP A 3 25.16 -7.76 27.04
C ASP A 3 24.52 -8.65 25.96
N LYS A 4 23.59 -9.50 26.38
CA LYS A 4 22.81 -10.30 25.41
C LYS A 4 22.06 -9.36 24.48
N PRO A 5 22.00 -9.66 23.16
CA PRO A 5 21.26 -8.84 22.22
C PRO A 5 19.82 -8.63 22.65
N ASP A 6 19.35 -7.40 22.66
CA ASP A 6 17.93 -7.09 22.78
C ASP A 6 17.22 -7.40 21.44
N PHE A 7 16.70 -8.63 21.32
CA PHE A 7 16.08 -9.10 20.10
C PHE A 7 14.83 -8.32 19.70
N ASP A 8 14.10 -7.76 20.65
CA ASP A 8 12.90 -6.97 20.35
C ASP A 8 13.26 -5.60 19.78
N LYS A 9 14.27 -4.95 20.36
CA LYS A 9 14.83 -3.69 19.82
C LYS A 9 15.43 -3.90 18.44
N LEU A 10 16.23 -4.94 18.26
CA LEU A 10 16.81 -5.29 16.95
C LEU A 10 15.72 -5.56 15.90
N LYS A 11 14.67 -6.32 16.27
CA LYS A 11 13.55 -6.61 15.38
C LYS A 11 12.82 -5.33 14.94
N LYS A 12 12.57 -4.40 15.85
CA LYS A 12 11.99 -3.10 15.52
C LYS A 12 12.82 -2.33 14.49
N SER A 13 14.14 -2.45 14.56
CA SER A 13 15.08 -1.82 13.64
C SER A 13 15.35 -2.60 12.35
N GLY A 14 14.58 -3.65 12.07
CA GLY A 14 14.68 -4.41 10.81
C GLY A 14 15.62 -5.63 10.87
N TYR A 15 16.23 -5.94 12.02
CA TYR A 15 17.11 -7.09 12.20
C TYR A 15 16.33 -8.25 12.84
N ILE A 16 16.09 -9.31 12.10
CA ILE A 16 15.28 -10.44 12.55
C ILE A 16 16.20 -11.61 12.82
N SER A 17 16.26 -12.09 14.07
CA SER A 17 17.01 -13.28 14.43
C SER A 17 16.52 -14.48 13.63
N GLN A 18 17.47 -15.28 13.11
CA GLN A 18 17.19 -16.57 12.47
C GLN A 18 17.14 -17.70 13.51
N GLY A 19 16.95 -18.94 13.08
CA GLY A 19 16.96 -20.11 13.96
C GLY A 19 18.27 -20.27 14.75
N ASN A 20 19.41 -19.91 14.15
CA ASN A 20 20.66 -19.70 14.87
C ASN A 20 20.76 -18.23 15.29
N PRO A 21 20.85 -17.91 16.61
CA PRO A 21 20.85 -16.54 17.14
C PRO A 21 22.10 -15.72 16.78
N GLU A 22 23.15 -16.33 16.22
CA GLU A 22 24.29 -15.60 15.68
C GLU A 22 23.98 -14.89 14.36
N PHE A 23 22.93 -15.33 13.66
CA PHE A 23 22.58 -14.85 12.33
C PHE A 23 21.24 -14.10 12.34
N PHE A 24 21.22 -13.05 11.53
CA PHE A 24 20.07 -12.18 11.33
C PHE A 24 19.70 -12.07 9.85
N VAL A 25 18.41 -11.86 9.62
CA VAL A 25 17.90 -11.31 8.38
C VAL A 25 17.86 -9.80 8.52
N VAL A 26 18.53 -9.05 7.67
CA VAL A 26 18.41 -7.59 7.58
C VAL A 26 17.33 -7.26 6.55
N ARG A 27 16.27 -6.62 6.99
CA ARG A 27 15.16 -6.17 6.14
C ARG A 27 15.38 -4.73 5.76
N LEU A 28 15.31 -4.41 4.46
CA LEU A 28 15.53 -3.07 3.93
C LEU A 28 14.23 -2.26 3.87
N ARG A 29 14.32 -0.93 4.03
CA ARG A 29 13.27 0.03 3.73
C ARG A 29 13.25 0.27 2.22
N VAL A 30 12.20 -0.21 1.55
CA VAL A 30 12.00 -0.10 0.11
C VAL A 30 10.53 0.30 -0.15
N PRO A 31 10.18 1.59 0.03
CA PRO A 31 8.82 2.07 -0.20
C PRO A 31 8.36 1.74 -1.62
N ALA A 32 7.14 1.23 -1.76
CA ALA A 32 6.56 0.84 -3.05
C ALA A 32 7.34 -0.23 -3.84
N GLY A 33 8.37 -0.84 -3.25
CA GLY A 33 9.25 -1.76 -3.97
C GLY A 33 10.14 -1.09 -5.02
N LEU A 34 10.26 0.24 -4.98
CA LEU A 34 10.98 1.01 -5.99
C LEU A 34 12.45 1.19 -5.60
N LEU A 35 13.35 0.77 -6.48
CA LEU A 35 14.80 0.91 -6.36
C LEU A 35 15.39 1.32 -7.70
N THR A 36 16.53 2.01 -7.66
CA THR A 36 17.33 2.21 -8.86
C THR A 36 18.16 0.95 -9.18
N SER A 37 18.66 0.84 -10.42
CA SER A 37 19.56 -0.24 -10.82
C SER A 37 20.85 -0.22 -10.00
N GLU A 38 21.38 0.96 -9.70
CA GLU A 38 22.58 1.16 -8.88
C GLU A 38 22.37 0.64 -7.46
N GLN A 39 21.24 1.00 -6.83
CA GLN A 39 20.87 0.48 -5.51
C GLN A 39 20.78 -1.04 -5.50
N MET A 40 20.15 -1.64 -6.51
CA MET A 40 20.02 -3.09 -6.60
C MET A 40 21.39 -3.79 -6.73
N ILE A 41 22.32 -3.23 -7.52
CA ILE A 41 23.68 -3.74 -7.67
C ILE A 41 24.42 -3.66 -6.33
N GLU A 42 24.36 -2.52 -5.64
CA GLU A 42 25.06 -2.34 -4.36
C GLU A 42 24.47 -3.23 -3.26
N ILE A 43 23.14 -3.37 -3.19
CA ILE A 43 22.50 -4.34 -2.27
C ILE A 43 23.03 -5.76 -2.52
N GLY A 44 23.20 -6.15 -3.80
CA GLY A 44 23.79 -7.44 -4.16
C GLY A 44 25.25 -7.59 -3.68
N ARG A 45 26.07 -6.54 -3.77
CA ARG A 45 27.45 -6.52 -3.25
C ARG A 45 27.49 -6.61 -1.73
N ILE A 46 26.61 -5.85 -1.06
CA ILE A 46 26.47 -5.86 0.41
C ILE A 46 26.05 -7.27 0.89
N ALA A 47 25.09 -7.91 0.20
CA ALA A 47 24.66 -9.26 0.52
C ALA A 47 25.79 -10.30 0.40
N LYS A 48 26.68 -10.16 -0.59
CA LYS A 48 27.89 -11.00 -0.72
C LYS A 48 28.92 -10.73 0.38
N LYS A 49 29.06 -9.45 0.80
CA LYS A 49 30.06 -9.02 1.80
C LYS A 49 29.69 -9.46 3.21
N TYR A 50 28.41 -9.36 3.61
CA TYR A 50 27.95 -9.54 4.99
C TYR A 50 27.06 -10.77 5.23
N GLY A 51 26.36 -11.25 4.21
CA GLY A 51 25.49 -12.41 4.25
C GLY A 51 26.06 -13.61 3.49
N ASN A 52 25.19 -14.44 2.95
CA ASN A 52 25.57 -15.58 2.12
C ASN A 52 25.46 -15.30 0.60
N GLY A 53 25.28 -14.05 0.20
CA GLY A 53 25.14 -13.63 -1.19
C GLY A 53 23.74 -13.80 -1.78
N SER A 54 22.75 -14.28 -1.00
CA SER A 54 21.36 -14.36 -1.45
C SER A 54 20.56 -13.13 -1.03
N LEU A 55 19.52 -12.84 -1.80
CA LEU A 55 18.50 -11.82 -1.50
C LEU A 55 17.13 -12.48 -1.52
N HIS A 56 16.25 -12.06 -0.63
CA HIS A 56 14.85 -12.48 -0.62
C HIS A 56 13.93 -11.27 -0.83
N ILE A 57 13.13 -11.29 -1.90
CA ILE A 57 12.09 -10.29 -2.15
C ILE A 57 10.85 -10.74 -1.38
N THR A 58 10.36 -9.87 -0.51
CA THR A 58 9.22 -10.18 0.38
C THR A 58 7.88 -9.91 -0.30
N GLU A 59 6.81 -10.55 0.21
CA GLU A 59 5.42 -10.26 -0.20
C GLU A 59 5.05 -8.76 -0.11
N ARG A 60 5.75 -7.99 0.73
CA ARG A 60 5.54 -6.55 0.88
C ARG A 60 6.54 -5.72 0.08
N GLN A 61 7.03 -6.24 -1.03
CA GLN A 61 7.93 -5.53 -1.95
C GLN A 61 9.23 -5.01 -1.30
N GLY A 62 9.58 -5.53 -0.13
CA GLY A 62 10.84 -5.22 0.51
C GLY A 62 11.90 -6.27 0.18
N ILE A 63 13.17 -5.94 0.47
CA ILE A 63 14.31 -6.86 0.31
C ILE A 63 14.80 -7.31 1.69
N GLN A 64 15.27 -8.54 1.76
CA GLN A 64 15.93 -9.11 2.92
C GLN A 64 17.29 -9.68 2.54
N ILE A 65 18.28 -9.41 3.40
CA ILE A 65 19.64 -10.00 3.33
C ILE A 65 19.74 -11.01 4.47
N PRO A 66 19.72 -12.32 4.21
CA PRO A 66 19.83 -13.35 5.23
C PRO A 66 21.29 -13.63 5.60
N TYR A 67 21.47 -14.35 6.72
CA TYR A 67 22.74 -14.86 7.24
C TYR A 67 23.77 -13.78 7.59
N VAL A 68 23.32 -12.60 8.00
CA VAL A 68 24.20 -11.53 8.50
C VAL A 68 24.54 -11.82 9.95
N ARG A 69 25.86 -11.84 10.28
CA ARG A 69 26.31 -12.03 11.66
C ARG A 69 25.96 -10.84 12.53
N TYR A 70 25.60 -11.09 13.82
CA TYR A 70 25.32 -10.05 14.80
C TYR A 70 26.42 -8.98 14.84
N THR A 71 27.68 -9.40 14.85
CA THR A 71 28.86 -8.51 14.90
C THR A 71 29.03 -7.60 13.67
N SER A 72 28.30 -7.89 12.59
CA SER A 72 28.35 -7.13 11.33
C SER A 72 27.18 -6.16 11.16
N LEU A 73 26.19 -6.15 12.08
CA LEU A 73 24.97 -5.34 11.94
C LEU A 73 25.26 -3.83 11.83
N GLY A 74 26.21 -3.30 12.60
CA GLY A 74 26.58 -1.89 12.51
C GLY A 74 27.13 -1.54 11.12
N LYS A 75 28.13 -2.31 10.65
CA LYS A 75 28.79 -2.05 9.36
C LYS A 75 27.86 -2.20 8.15
N ILE A 76 27.00 -3.21 8.15
CA ILE A 76 26.01 -3.37 7.06
C ILE A 76 25.02 -2.22 7.06
N THR A 77 24.66 -1.69 8.24
CA THR A 77 23.77 -0.52 8.34
C THR A 77 24.39 0.69 7.69
N GLU A 78 25.65 1.01 8.02
CA GLU A 78 26.41 2.11 7.41
C GLU A 78 26.45 2.00 5.87
N ASP A 79 26.79 0.81 5.36
CA ASP A 79 26.85 0.58 3.92
C ASP A 79 25.47 0.73 3.24
N LEU A 80 24.39 0.27 3.90
CA LEU A 80 23.02 0.40 3.38
C LEU A 80 22.49 1.84 3.43
N GLU A 81 22.81 2.59 4.48
CA GLU A 81 22.44 3.99 4.61
C GLU A 81 23.14 4.84 3.54
N ALA A 82 24.42 4.56 3.27
CA ALA A 82 25.20 5.26 2.24
C ALA A 82 24.60 5.17 0.84
N ILE A 83 23.85 4.09 0.54
CA ILE A 83 23.15 3.91 -0.75
C ILE A 83 21.65 4.28 -0.69
N GLY A 84 21.20 4.86 0.43
CA GLY A 84 19.80 5.27 0.60
C GLY A 84 18.79 4.13 0.75
N THR A 85 19.24 2.94 1.19
CA THR A 85 18.37 1.79 1.47
C THR A 85 18.57 1.26 2.89
N PRO A 86 18.32 2.09 3.92
CA PRO A 86 18.57 1.72 5.31
C PRO A 86 17.76 0.50 5.73
N PRO A 87 18.10 -0.13 6.88
CA PRO A 87 17.24 -1.15 7.47
C PRO A 87 15.82 -0.62 7.71
N GLY A 88 14.82 -1.46 7.43
CA GLY A 88 13.41 -1.14 7.51
C GLY A 88 12.78 -1.49 8.85
N SER A 89 11.52 -1.13 9.02
CA SER A 89 10.77 -1.45 10.22
C SER A 89 10.21 -2.88 10.23
N CYS A 90 10.20 -3.48 11.40
CA CYS A 90 9.55 -4.76 11.66
C CYS A 90 8.85 -4.73 13.04
N GLY A 91 8.07 -5.76 13.36
CA GLY A 91 7.37 -5.80 14.66
C GLY A 91 6.14 -4.86 14.71
N PRO A 92 5.84 -4.27 15.86
CA PRO A 92 4.66 -3.44 16.11
C PRO A 92 4.87 -2.01 15.64
N ARG A 93 4.94 -1.82 14.33
CA ARG A 93 5.20 -0.53 13.67
C ARG A 93 4.48 -0.45 12.34
N VAL A 94 4.41 0.75 11.77
CA VAL A 94 4.06 0.94 10.35
C VAL A 94 5.06 0.17 9.50
N ARG A 95 4.54 -0.65 8.61
CA ARG A 95 5.33 -1.56 7.76
C ARG A 95 5.62 -0.90 6.42
N ASN A 96 6.62 -1.44 5.69
CA ASN A 96 6.91 -1.02 4.32
C ASN A 96 5.63 -0.81 3.52
N ILE A 97 5.46 0.36 2.91
CA ILE A 97 4.28 0.69 2.11
C ILE A 97 4.34 -0.08 0.79
N THR A 98 3.28 -0.78 0.45
CA THR A 98 3.19 -1.50 -0.82
C THR A 98 2.42 -0.70 -1.86
N SER A 99 2.81 -0.81 -3.12
CA SER A 99 2.18 -0.09 -4.21
C SER A 99 2.16 -0.92 -5.50
N CYS A 100 1.23 -0.68 -6.40
CA CYS A 100 1.38 -1.06 -7.80
C CYS A 100 2.04 0.09 -8.57
N PRO A 101 2.48 -0.10 -9.83
CA PRO A 101 3.12 0.99 -10.59
C PRO A 101 2.26 2.25 -10.72
N GLY A 102 0.94 2.13 -10.95
CA GLY A 102 0.08 3.30 -11.16
C GLY A 102 0.44 4.10 -12.41
N MET A 103 0.05 5.38 -12.44
CA MET A 103 0.47 6.30 -13.51
C MET A 103 1.89 6.81 -13.24
N PRO A 104 2.68 7.09 -14.30
CA PRO A 104 2.35 6.90 -15.72
C PRO A 104 2.64 5.48 -16.25
N GLU A 105 3.26 4.59 -15.47
CA GLU A 105 3.78 3.30 -15.93
C GLU A 105 2.68 2.29 -16.29
N CYS A 106 1.49 2.43 -15.71
CA CYS A 106 0.37 1.53 -15.95
C CYS A 106 -0.75 2.22 -16.72
N SER A 107 -1.15 1.67 -17.88
CA SER A 107 -2.23 2.18 -18.71
C SER A 107 -3.61 2.17 -18.03
N HIS A 108 -3.80 1.36 -16.98
CA HIS A 108 -5.02 1.34 -16.17
C HIS A 108 -4.97 2.28 -14.96
N GLY A 109 -3.82 2.90 -14.67
CA GLY A 109 -3.66 3.79 -13.52
C GLY A 109 -4.56 5.03 -13.61
N ASN A 110 -5.21 5.40 -12.51
CA ASN A 110 -5.95 6.65 -12.37
C ASN A 110 -5.16 7.69 -11.57
N ILE A 111 -4.16 7.23 -10.81
CA ILE A 111 -3.31 8.03 -9.92
C ILE A 111 -1.84 7.61 -10.03
N GLY A 112 -0.93 8.52 -9.69
CA GLY A 112 0.47 8.21 -9.39
C GLY A 112 0.55 7.55 -8.02
N THR A 113 1.09 6.34 -7.97
CA THR A 113 1.10 5.53 -6.74
C THR A 113 2.44 5.57 -6.02
N TYR A 114 3.54 5.67 -6.76
CA TYR A 114 4.89 5.70 -6.18
C TYR A 114 5.13 6.93 -5.32
N GLU A 115 4.75 8.10 -5.83
CA GLU A 115 4.89 9.37 -5.10
C GLU A 115 4.03 9.37 -3.83
N LEU A 116 2.77 8.93 -3.95
CA LEU A 116 1.89 8.83 -2.79
C LEU A 116 2.42 7.84 -1.75
N ALA A 117 2.87 6.65 -2.18
CA ALA A 117 3.44 5.65 -1.27
C ALA A 117 4.71 6.17 -0.58
N LYS A 118 5.57 6.91 -1.29
CA LYS A 118 6.76 7.54 -0.72
C LYS A 118 6.39 8.61 0.32
N LYS A 119 5.46 9.52 0.01
CA LYS A 119 4.98 10.53 0.96
C LYS A 119 4.39 9.89 2.23
N ILE A 120 3.61 8.80 2.09
CA ILE A 120 3.07 8.06 3.24
C ILE A 120 4.22 7.44 4.05
N ASP A 121 5.21 6.85 3.39
CA ASP A 121 6.35 6.25 4.07
C ASP A 121 7.18 7.32 4.80
N ASP A 122 7.44 8.46 4.18
CA ASP A 122 8.22 9.56 4.78
C ASP A 122 7.53 10.16 6.03
N LEU A 123 6.19 10.19 6.07
CA LEU A 123 5.43 10.72 7.20
C LEU A 123 5.27 9.71 8.34
N PHE A 124 5.06 8.43 8.02
CA PHE A 124 4.62 7.43 9.00
C PHE A 124 5.63 6.29 9.22
N PHE A 125 6.79 6.32 8.54
CA PHE A 125 7.82 5.31 8.74
C PHE A 125 8.26 5.26 10.21
N ASN A 126 8.40 4.04 10.72
CA ASN A 126 8.97 3.79 12.04
C ASN A 126 8.12 4.24 13.24
N VAL A 127 6.87 4.66 13.04
CA VAL A 127 5.94 4.94 14.14
C VAL A 127 5.69 3.65 14.92
N ASP A 128 5.91 3.69 16.24
CA ASP A 128 5.62 2.58 17.17
C ASP A 128 4.10 2.44 17.33
N LEU A 129 3.61 1.21 17.42
CA LEU A 129 2.18 0.89 17.45
C LEU A 129 1.94 -0.31 18.37
N PRO A 130 0.70 -0.55 18.87
CA PRO A 130 0.37 -1.75 19.64
C PRO A 130 0.67 -3.05 18.88
N THR A 131 0.39 -3.09 17.58
CA THR A 131 0.81 -4.14 16.66
C THR A 131 1.21 -3.54 15.31
N LYS A 132 1.53 -4.40 14.31
CA LYS A 132 1.89 -3.93 12.96
C LYS A 132 0.71 -3.26 12.25
N LEU A 133 0.96 -2.16 11.56
CA LEU A 133 0.03 -1.52 10.64
C LEU A 133 0.58 -1.59 9.22
N LYS A 134 -0.26 -1.98 8.27
CA LYS A 134 0.08 -2.17 6.87
C LYS A 134 -0.72 -1.21 6.01
N VAL A 135 -0.03 -0.45 5.18
CA VAL A 135 -0.66 0.44 4.19
C VAL A 135 -0.35 -0.06 2.79
N SER A 136 -1.30 0.06 1.87
CA SER A 136 -1.09 -0.22 0.45
C SER A 136 -1.80 0.79 -0.44
N VAL A 137 -1.18 1.07 -1.60
CA VAL A 137 -1.67 2.02 -2.60
C VAL A 137 -1.82 1.33 -3.94
N THR A 138 -3.00 1.41 -4.55
CA THR A 138 -3.23 0.88 -5.90
C THR A 138 -3.77 1.94 -6.84
N GLY A 139 -3.33 1.91 -8.09
CA GLY A 139 -3.65 2.94 -9.09
C GLY A 139 -5.08 2.89 -9.62
N CYS A 140 -5.77 1.76 -9.49
CA CYS A 140 -7.12 1.56 -10.03
C CYS A 140 -7.82 0.37 -9.35
N PRO A 141 -9.12 0.13 -9.63
CA PRO A 141 -9.90 -0.99 -9.09
C PRO A 141 -9.42 -2.41 -9.44
N ASN A 142 -8.42 -2.58 -10.32
CA ASN A 142 -7.78 -3.89 -10.51
C ASN A 142 -7.04 -4.39 -9.24
N SER A 143 -6.85 -3.52 -8.24
CA SER A 143 -6.41 -3.87 -6.88
C SER A 143 -5.09 -4.64 -6.79
N CYS A 144 -4.14 -4.40 -7.69
CA CYS A 144 -2.87 -5.14 -7.77
C CYS A 144 -2.05 -5.11 -6.47
N ALA A 145 -2.12 -4.01 -5.69
CA ALA A 145 -1.50 -3.91 -4.36
C ALA A 145 -2.42 -4.37 -3.22
N LYS A 146 -3.57 -4.97 -3.53
CA LYS A 146 -4.51 -5.61 -2.58
C LYS A 146 -4.96 -4.69 -1.43
N PRO A 147 -5.48 -3.47 -1.70
CA PRO A 147 -5.83 -2.51 -0.65
C PRO A 147 -6.89 -3.04 0.32
N GLN A 148 -7.79 -3.91 -0.12
CA GLN A 148 -8.88 -4.45 0.69
C GLN A 148 -8.43 -5.43 1.79
N VAL A 149 -7.16 -5.85 1.81
CA VAL A 149 -6.62 -6.78 2.80
C VAL A 149 -5.41 -6.20 3.55
N ASN A 150 -5.30 -4.88 3.57
CA ASN A 150 -4.36 -4.13 4.38
C ASN A 150 -5.08 -3.32 5.45
N ASP A 151 -4.39 -2.96 6.52
CA ASP A 151 -4.99 -2.19 7.64
C ASP A 151 -5.53 -0.85 7.15
N VAL A 152 -4.81 -0.19 6.21
CA VAL A 152 -5.30 0.95 5.44
C VAL A 152 -5.00 0.70 3.96
N GLY A 153 -6.02 0.79 3.13
CA GLY A 153 -5.91 0.61 1.68
C GLY A 153 -6.35 1.85 0.91
N ILE A 154 -5.57 2.25 -0.09
CA ILE A 154 -5.84 3.40 -0.93
C ILE A 154 -5.95 2.95 -2.38
N MET A 155 -7.01 3.38 -3.07
CA MET A 155 -7.29 3.00 -4.45
C MET A 155 -7.66 4.22 -5.29
N GLY A 156 -6.97 4.42 -6.40
CA GLY A 156 -7.28 5.48 -7.36
C GLY A 156 -8.56 5.19 -8.12
N VAL A 157 -9.45 6.17 -8.19
CA VAL A 157 -10.74 6.08 -8.88
C VAL A 157 -10.99 7.32 -9.74
N VAL A 158 -11.81 7.14 -10.80
CA VAL A 158 -12.25 8.24 -11.66
C VAL A 158 -13.72 8.06 -12.01
N LYS A 159 -14.54 9.08 -11.72
CA LYS A 159 -15.96 9.10 -12.09
C LYS A 159 -16.09 9.51 -13.55
N PRO A 160 -16.70 8.67 -14.42
CA PRO A 160 -16.92 9.05 -15.81
C PRO A 160 -18.13 9.98 -15.94
N ARG A 161 -18.04 10.91 -16.92
CA ARG A 161 -19.16 11.70 -17.43
C ARG A 161 -19.20 11.55 -18.94
N VAL A 162 -20.37 11.54 -19.54
CA VAL A 162 -20.54 11.50 -21.00
C VAL A 162 -21.00 12.84 -21.54
N GLU A 163 -20.32 13.33 -22.59
CA GLU A 163 -20.78 14.42 -23.44
C GLU A 163 -21.59 13.84 -24.61
N LEU A 164 -22.90 13.93 -24.48
CA LEU A 164 -23.83 13.28 -25.43
C LEU A 164 -23.66 13.75 -26.89
N ASN A 165 -23.24 15.01 -27.09
CA ASN A 165 -23.02 15.56 -28.42
C ASN A 165 -21.85 14.92 -29.18
N LYS A 166 -20.82 14.45 -28.45
CA LYS A 166 -19.66 13.74 -29.00
C LYS A 166 -19.89 12.24 -29.14
N CYS A 167 -20.91 11.70 -28.48
CA CYS A 167 -21.18 10.26 -28.46
C CYS A 167 -21.76 9.80 -29.81
N THR A 168 -21.07 8.88 -30.45
CA THR A 168 -21.50 8.26 -31.73
C THR A 168 -22.24 6.95 -31.54
N SER A 169 -22.55 6.56 -30.30
CA SER A 169 -23.27 5.31 -29.96
C SER A 169 -22.58 4.03 -30.46
N CYS A 170 -21.27 4.05 -30.64
CA CYS A 170 -20.49 2.92 -31.17
C CYS A 170 -20.46 1.69 -30.24
N GLY A 171 -20.88 1.81 -28.97
CA GLY A 171 -21.01 0.72 -28.01
C GLY A 171 -19.70 0.16 -27.46
N ILE A 172 -18.51 0.72 -27.79
CA ILE A 172 -17.23 0.21 -27.31
C ILE A 172 -17.17 0.24 -25.79
N CYS A 173 -17.56 1.33 -25.14
CA CYS A 173 -17.59 1.48 -23.68
C CYS A 173 -18.52 0.48 -23.00
N VAL A 174 -19.66 0.15 -23.61
CA VAL A 174 -20.60 -0.87 -23.11
C VAL A 174 -19.94 -2.25 -23.11
N ARG A 175 -19.28 -2.64 -24.20
CA ARG A 175 -18.58 -3.93 -24.31
C ARG A 175 -17.35 -4.03 -23.41
N THR A 176 -16.68 -2.91 -23.17
CA THR A 176 -15.48 -2.85 -22.29
C THR A 176 -15.83 -2.92 -20.81
N CYS A 177 -17.03 -2.47 -20.42
CA CYS A 177 -17.41 -2.41 -19.01
C CYS A 177 -17.65 -3.81 -18.42
N ARG A 178 -16.70 -4.32 -17.68
CA ARG A 178 -16.78 -5.64 -17.02
C ARG A 178 -17.88 -5.71 -15.95
N GLU A 179 -18.25 -4.56 -15.38
CA GLU A 179 -19.30 -4.44 -14.36
C GLU A 179 -20.72 -4.37 -14.97
N GLY A 180 -20.81 -4.23 -16.30
CA GLY A 180 -22.10 -3.99 -16.97
C GLY A 180 -22.80 -2.72 -16.47
N ALA A 181 -22.00 -1.73 -16.06
CA ALA A 181 -22.47 -0.45 -15.51
C ALA A 181 -22.84 0.58 -16.59
N ILE A 182 -22.67 0.26 -17.86
CA ILE A 182 -22.99 1.16 -18.98
C ILE A 182 -24.06 0.50 -19.86
N LYS A 183 -25.16 1.21 -20.09
CA LYS A 183 -26.28 0.72 -20.87
C LYS A 183 -26.59 1.66 -22.03
N PRO A 184 -27.05 1.13 -23.18
CA PRO A 184 -27.63 1.97 -24.23
C PRO A 184 -28.89 2.67 -23.69
N LEU A 185 -29.09 3.92 -24.05
CA LEU A 185 -30.27 4.71 -23.72
C LEU A 185 -30.57 5.69 -24.87
N ASN A 186 -31.70 5.51 -25.59
CA ASN A 186 -32.15 6.40 -26.65
C ASN A 186 -31.02 6.82 -27.61
N GLU A 187 -30.37 5.84 -28.25
CA GLU A 187 -29.22 6.02 -29.16
C GLU A 187 -27.96 6.64 -28.49
N LYS A 188 -27.91 6.72 -27.18
CA LYS A 188 -26.78 7.18 -26.37
C LYS A 188 -26.43 6.15 -25.29
N ILE A 189 -25.69 6.55 -24.28
CA ILE A 189 -25.32 5.68 -23.15
C ILE A 189 -25.73 6.33 -21.82
N SER A 190 -25.99 5.48 -20.83
CA SER A 190 -26.17 5.88 -19.43
C SER A 190 -25.28 5.06 -18.51
N PHE A 191 -24.91 5.66 -17.36
CA PHE A 191 -24.12 5.00 -16.32
C PHE A 191 -25.00 4.57 -15.14
N ASP A 192 -24.85 3.33 -14.72
CA ASP A 192 -25.35 2.84 -13.45
C ASP A 192 -24.21 2.94 -12.40
N PHE A 193 -24.23 4.01 -11.63
CA PHE A 193 -23.17 4.27 -10.63
C PHE A 193 -23.24 3.35 -9.40
N ASN A 194 -24.33 2.57 -9.21
CA ASN A 194 -24.38 1.54 -8.17
C ASN A 194 -23.53 0.32 -8.54
N ARG A 195 -23.35 0.07 -9.83
CA ARG A 195 -22.52 -1.02 -10.36
C ARG A 195 -21.11 -0.55 -10.72
N CYS A 196 -20.92 0.75 -10.97
CA CYS A 196 -19.65 1.30 -11.42
C CYS A 196 -18.60 1.26 -10.32
N VAL A 197 -17.45 0.64 -10.61
CA VAL A 197 -16.29 0.62 -9.72
C VAL A 197 -15.31 1.78 -9.96
N PHE A 198 -15.65 2.70 -10.87
CA PHE A 198 -14.85 3.90 -11.18
C PHE A 198 -13.45 3.61 -11.70
N CYS A 199 -13.30 2.54 -12.50
CA CYS A 199 -12.01 2.11 -13.05
C CYS A 199 -11.46 3.02 -14.18
N GLY A 200 -12.33 3.77 -14.89
CA GLY A 200 -11.95 4.64 -15.98
C GLY A 200 -11.72 3.95 -17.33
N ASP A 201 -11.96 2.64 -17.46
CA ASP A 201 -11.75 1.92 -18.72
C ASP A 201 -12.59 2.49 -19.86
N CYS A 202 -13.85 2.88 -19.59
CA CYS A 202 -14.72 3.51 -20.57
C CYS A 202 -14.20 4.85 -21.08
N ILE A 203 -13.46 5.60 -20.27
CA ILE A 203 -12.83 6.86 -20.68
C ILE A 203 -11.71 6.57 -21.68
N ARG A 204 -10.84 5.61 -21.34
CA ARG A 204 -9.65 5.26 -22.15
C ARG A 204 -9.97 4.68 -23.53
N VAL A 205 -11.11 4.04 -23.66
CA VAL A 205 -11.50 3.37 -24.94
C VAL A 205 -12.45 4.17 -25.80
N CYS A 206 -12.86 5.36 -25.36
CA CYS A 206 -13.79 6.19 -26.12
C CYS A 206 -13.07 6.84 -27.33
N PRO A 207 -13.41 6.46 -28.58
CA PRO A 207 -12.67 6.93 -29.75
C PRO A 207 -12.97 8.39 -30.14
N THR A 208 -14.00 8.98 -29.53
CA THR A 208 -14.43 10.36 -29.79
C THR A 208 -14.25 11.26 -28.58
N ASP A 209 -13.57 10.77 -27.51
CA ASP A 209 -13.43 11.47 -26.24
C ASP A 209 -14.76 11.97 -25.67
N ALA A 210 -15.86 11.27 -26.00
CA ALA A 210 -17.18 11.60 -25.47
C ALA A 210 -17.33 11.24 -23.98
N ILE A 211 -16.46 10.37 -23.46
CA ILE A 211 -16.46 10.03 -22.04
C ILE A 211 -15.22 10.63 -21.39
N GLU A 212 -15.45 11.48 -20.42
CA GLU A 212 -14.42 12.21 -19.68
C GLU A 212 -14.40 11.84 -18.20
N GLY A 213 -13.29 12.12 -17.52
CA GLY A 213 -13.18 12.00 -16.06
C GLY A 213 -13.76 13.25 -15.38
N GLU A 214 -14.96 13.16 -14.82
CA GLU A 214 -15.60 14.24 -14.08
C GLU A 214 -14.90 14.54 -12.74
N LYS A 215 -14.54 13.48 -12.02
CA LYS A 215 -13.89 13.58 -10.71
C LYS A 215 -12.88 12.44 -10.54
N LYS A 216 -11.64 12.79 -10.21
CA LYS A 216 -10.60 11.84 -9.77
C LYS A 216 -10.45 11.92 -8.25
N GLY A 217 -10.02 10.84 -7.64
CA GLY A 217 -9.75 10.80 -6.20
C GLY A 217 -9.37 9.43 -5.71
N TYR A 218 -9.45 9.26 -4.40
CA TYR A 218 -9.07 8.05 -3.71
C TYR A 218 -10.28 7.40 -3.04
N THR A 219 -10.43 6.09 -3.22
CA THR A 219 -11.24 5.28 -2.32
C THR A 219 -10.33 4.79 -1.20
N ILE A 220 -10.79 4.95 0.05
CA ILE A 220 -10.03 4.57 1.24
C ILE A 220 -10.76 3.45 1.96
N PHE A 221 -9.99 2.43 2.32
CA PHE A 221 -10.41 1.23 3.03
C PHE A 221 -9.68 1.13 4.36
N VAL A 222 -10.33 0.61 5.40
CA VAL A 222 -9.74 0.42 6.73
C VAL A 222 -10.04 -0.96 7.31
N GLY A 223 -9.10 -1.51 8.09
CA GLY A 223 -9.31 -2.70 8.89
C GLY A 223 -9.11 -4.04 8.16
N GLY A 224 -8.53 -4.05 6.96
CA GLY A 224 -8.23 -5.29 6.26
C GLY A 224 -7.02 -6.02 6.85
N ASN A 225 -7.04 -7.34 6.79
CA ASN A 225 -5.90 -8.16 7.11
C ASN A 225 -5.95 -9.51 6.37
N VAL A 226 -4.79 -10.14 6.19
CA VAL A 226 -4.64 -11.53 5.77
C VAL A 226 -3.83 -12.31 6.79
N GLY A 227 -4.10 -13.58 6.92
CA GLY A 227 -3.46 -14.49 7.87
C GLY A 227 -4.40 -15.64 8.22
N ARG A 228 -4.32 -16.14 9.45
CA ARG A 228 -5.18 -17.25 9.91
C ARG A 228 -6.68 -16.89 9.90
N HIS A 229 -6.99 -15.62 10.15
CA HIS A 229 -8.36 -15.09 10.14
C HIS A 229 -8.39 -13.87 9.23
N PRO A 230 -8.63 -14.05 7.92
CA PRO A 230 -8.65 -12.95 6.97
C PRO A 230 -9.89 -12.08 7.18
N ARG A 231 -9.73 -10.77 6.98
CA ARG A 231 -10.79 -9.77 7.01
C ARG A 231 -10.65 -8.85 5.83
N PHE A 232 -11.73 -8.60 5.10
CA PHE A 232 -11.77 -7.53 4.12
C PHE A 232 -11.98 -6.18 4.81
N ALA A 233 -11.28 -5.17 4.30
CA ALA A 233 -11.38 -3.81 4.81
C ALA A 233 -12.73 -3.18 4.47
N ASP A 234 -13.22 -2.33 5.36
CA ASP A 234 -14.41 -1.51 5.12
C ASP A 234 -14.06 -0.31 4.24
N LYS A 235 -14.88 -0.05 3.23
CA LYS A 235 -14.77 1.14 2.40
C LYS A 235 -15.41 2.32 3.12
N ILE A 236 -14.63 3.34 3.45
CA ILE A 236 -15.10 4.49 4.26
C ILE A 236 -15.19 5.80 3.47
N VAL A 237 -14.40 5.96 2.44
CA VAL A 237 -14.39 7.15 1.57
C VAL A 237 -14.34 6.72 0.11
N THR A 238 -15.05 7.46 -0.76
CA THR A 238 -14.89 7.40 -2.22
C THR A 238 -14.70 8.82 -2.74
N PHE A 239 -13.72 9.02 -3.62
CA PHE A 239 -13.31 10.32 -4.14
C PHE A 239 -12.76 11.30 -3.10
N GLY A 240 -12.08 10.80 -2.04
CA GLY A 240 -11.24 11.63 -1.18
C GLY A 240 -10.11 12.30 -1.96
N ASN A 241 -9.59 13.41 -1.45
CA ASN A 241 -8.37 14.05 -1.93
C ASN A 241 -7.13 13.48 -1.19
N GLU A 242 -5.94 13.95 -1.54
CA GLU A 242 -4.68 13.51 -0.93
C GLU A 242 -4.61 13.86 0.56
N ASP A 243 -5.08 15.05 0.95
CA ASP A 243 -5.11 15.46 2.37
C ASP A 243 -5.98 14.53 3.21
N ALA A 244 -7.12 14.08 2.66
CA ALA A 244 -7.97 13.10 3.32
C ALA A 244 -7.25 11.75 3.53
N VAL A 245 -6.38 11.34 2.59
CA VAL A 245 -5.57 10.12 2.75
C VAL A 245 -4.65 10.25 3.96
N PHE A 246 -3.87 11.34 4.06
CA PHE A 246 -2.94 11.53 5.17
C PHE A 246 -3.65 11.69 6.50
N LYS A 247 -4.72 12.50 6.55
CA LYS A 247 -5.55 12.69 7.75
C LYS A 247 -6.11 11.38 8.27
N ILE A 248 -6.67 10.54 7.38
CA ILE A 248 -7.25 9.26 7.77
C ILE A 248 -6.18 8.29 8.28
N ILE A 249 -5.00 8.22 7.65
CA ILE A 249 -3.89 7.38 8.13
C ILE A 249 -3.46 7.84 9.53
N ASP A 250 -3.24 9.14 9.74
CA ASP A 250 -2.84 9.72 11.02
C ASP A 250 -3.87 9.42 12.11
N ASN A 251 -5.15 9.67 11.84
CA ASN A 251 -6.23 9.40 12.78
C ASN A 251 -6.39 7.89 13.05
N CYS A 252 -6.21 7.01 12.05
CA CYS A 252 -6.18 5.57 12.27
C CYS A 252 -5.05 5.16 13.21
N ILE A 253 -3.86 5.75 13.07
CA ILE A 253 -2.71 5.51 13.95
C ILE A 253 -3.06 5.93 15.37
N ARG A 254 -3.56 7.16 15.59
CA ARG A 254 -3.94 7.69 16.92
C ARG A 254 -5.00 6.82 17.61
N VAL A 255 -6.10 6.52 16.92
CA VAL A 255 -7.15 5.66 17.48
C VAL A 255 -6.61 4.27 17.81
N PHE A 256 -5.69 3.76 16.98
CA PHE A 256 -5.08 2.45 17.20
C PHE A 256 -4.12 2.45 18.39
N GLU A 257 -3.36 3.53 18.62
CA GLU A 257 -2.52 3.71 19.80
C GLU A 257 -3.34 3.83 21.09
N ASP A 258 -4.42 4.62 21.04
CA ASP A 258 -5.22 4.95 22.22
C ASP A 258 -6.13 3.81 22.68
N GLU A 259 -6.68 3.03 21.74
CA GLU A 259 -7.79 2.10 22.04
C GLU A 259 -7.48 0.61 21.84
N ALA A 260 -6.37 0.27 21.15
CA ALA A 260 -6.07 -1.13 20.92
C ALA A 260 -5.61 -1.86 22.19
N ILE A 261 -6.17 -3.04 22.42
CA ILE A 261 -5.68 -3.96 23.45
C ILE A 261 -4.46 -4.74 22.95
N SER A 262 -3.71 -5.34 23.89
CA SER A 262 -2.48 -6.06 23.57
C SER A 262 -2.67 -7.15 22.50
N GLY A 263 -1.88 -7.10 21.43
CA GLY A 263 -1.91 -8.07 20.34
C GLY A 263 -3.03 -7.85 19.30
N GLU A 264 -3.92 -6.88 19.52
CA GLU A 264 -5.04 -6.58 18.64
C GLU A 264 -4.56 -5.97 17.31
N ARG A 265 -5.25 -6.32 16.20
CA ARG A 265 -5.05 -5.71 14.89
C ARG A 265 -6.11 -4.63 14.65
N LEU A 266 -5.81 -3.65 13.81
CA LEU A 266 -6.75 -2.56 13.49
C LEU A 266 -8.14 -3.07 13.09
N GLY A 267 -8.22 -4.11 12.25
CA GLY A 267 -9.50 -4.70 11.87
C GLY A 267 -10.28 -5.31 13.05
N HIS A 268 -9.58 -5.92 14.02
CA HIS A 268 -10.23 -6.46 15.22
C HIS A 268 -10.70 -5.36 16.18
N LEU A 269 -9.92 -4.26 16.30
CA LEU A 269 -10.37 -3.06 17.01
C LEU A 269 -11.68 -2.53 16.40
N ILE A 270 -11.72 -2.40 15.05
CA ILE A 270 -12.93 -1.96 14.35
C ILE A 270 -14.12 -2.91 14.62
N ASP A 271 -13.91 -4.21 14.61
CA ASP A 271 -14.96 -5.19 14.91
C ASP A 271 -15.45 -5.08 16.35
N ARG A 272 -14.55 -4.77 17.31
CA ARG A 272 -14.86 -4.61 18.73
C ARG A 272 -15.65 -3.34 19.05
N ILE A 273 -15.27 -2.18 18.49
CA ILE A 273 -15.93 -0.90 18.76
C ILE A 273 -17.05 -0.58 17.77
N GLY A 274 -17.12 -1.26 16.65
CA GLY A 274 -18.04 -1.03 15.54
C GLY A 274 -17.52 -0.02 14.52
N ILE A 275 -17.73 -0.30 13.23
CA ILE A 275 -17.25 0.56 12.12
C ILE A 275 -17.81 1.99 12.20
N GLY A 276 -19.07 2.16 12.63
CA GLY A 276 -19.70 3.49 12.76
C GLY A 276 -18.98 4.38 13.77
N GLU A 277 -18.62 3.85 14.94
CA GLU A 277 -17.88 4.58 15.97
C GLU A 277 -16.43 4.84 15.52
N PHE A 278 -15.79 3.86 14.90
CA PHE A 278 -14.45 4.04 14.37
C PHE A 278 -14.40 5.16 13.32
N VAL A 279 -15.33 5.18 12.37
CA VAL A 279 -15.41 6.20 11.31
C VAL A 279 -15.60 7.61 11.88
N LYS A 280 -16.44 7.79 12.92
CA LYS A 280 -16.60 9.09 13.59
C LYS A 280 -15.31 9.63 14.21
N LYS A 281 -14.40 8.73 14.62
CA LYS A 281 -13.11 9.12 15.23
C LYS A 281 -12.05 9.49 14.20
N ILE A 282 -12.14 8.93 12.98
CA ILE A 282 -11.10 9.12 11.97
C ILE A 282 -11.44 10.11 10.86
N LEU A 283 -12.69 10.51 10.66
CA LEU A 283 -13.12 11.53 9.69
C LEU A 283 -13.26 12.90 10.36
#